data_65328f4ad9199d2d19efcf239c892fa5
#
_entry.id   65328f4ad9199d2d19efcf239c892fa5
#
_cell.length_a   1.000
_cell.length_b   1.000
_cell.length_c   1.000
_cell.angle_alpha   90.00
_cell.angle_beta   90.00
_cell.angle_gamma   90.00
#
_symmetry.space_group_name_H-M   'P 1'
#
loop_
_entity.id
_entity.type
_entity.pdbx_description
1 polymer ?
#
loop_
_entity_poly.entity_id
_entity_poly.type
_entity_poly.pdbx_seq_one_letter_code
_entity_poly.pdbx_strand_id
1 'polypeptide(L)'
;MNILYLEDDFINAEQSKNIINFYNNHLTETFVYGSKDNQLTLPLNILNHYKNEQILNDSVDKIIKICKGFISDAKLDNLEIVKRPPNSSMDYHIDSVTGDVLAGIVYLNDDYSGGSTGFESFQVEPKVGRLIIFSNSHYRHCVNEVKGNDRYTLSSWFVKNPV
;
A
#
# COMPACT_ATOMS: atom_id res chain seq x y z
N MET A 1 -15.78 -7.30 10.94
CA MET A 1 -14.71 -7.30 11.97
C MET A 1 -13.91 -6.02 11.79
N ASN A 2 -13.62 -5.31 12.87
CA ASN A 2 -12.90 -4.04 12.85
C ASN A 2 -11.41 -4.35 13.05
N ILE A 3 -10.65 -4.44 11.96
CA ILE A 3 -9.22 -4.72 12.02
C ILE A 3 -8.48 -3.43 11.71
N LEU A 4 -7.62 -3.02 12.62
CA LEU A 4 -6.60 -2.01 12.43
C LEU A 4 -5.32 -2.53 13.09
N TYR A 5 -4.27 -2.69 12.28
CA TYR A 5 -2.95 -3.15 12.72
C TYR A 5 -1.90 -2.17 12.23
N LEU A 6 -0.93 -1.87 13.08
CA LEU A 6 0.20 -1.01 12.75
C LEU A 6 1.48 -1.65 13.29
N GLU A 7 2.50 -1.73 12.46
CA GLU A 7 3.84 -2.23 12.79
C GLU A 7 4.89 -1.29 12.25
N ASP A 8 5.72 -0.75 13.14
CA ASP A 8 6.92 0.00 12.76
C ASP A 8 8.07 -0.98 12.46
N ASP A 9 8.96 -0.57 11.58
CA ASP A 9 10.13 -1.34 11.19
C ASP A 9 9.80 -2.74 10.60
N PHE A 10 8.61 -2.86 9.97
CA PHE A 10 8.19 -4.05 9.22
C PHE A 10 9.22 -4.43 8.14
N ILE A 11 9.76 -3.43 7.45
CA ILE A 11 10.96 -3.52 6.62
C ILE A 11 11.91 -2.37 7.00
N ASN A 12 13.20 -2.55 6.77
CA ASN A 12 14.18 -1.51 7.05
C ASN A 12 14.33 -0.51 5.88
N ALA A 13 15.09 0.57 6.10
CA ALA A 13 15.26 1.63 5.10
C ALA A 13 15.97 1.14 3.82
N GLU A 14 16.92 0.21 3.93
CA GLU A 14 17.61 -0.38 2.77
C GLU A 14 16.63 -1.22 1.94
N GLN A 15 15.82 -2.04 2.59
CA GLN A 15 14.77 -2.83 1.93
C GLN A 15 13.76 -1.92 1.23
N SER A 16 13.32 -0.86 1.88
CA SER A 16 12.41 0.13 1.29
C SER A 16 13.03 0.78 0.04
N LYS A 17 14.30 1.17 0.11
CA LYS A 17 15.04 1.73 -1.01
C LYS A 17 15.14 0.76 -2.19
N ASN A 18 15.35 -0.53 -1.92
CA ASN A 18 15.41 -1.55 -2.98
C ASN A 18 14.06 -1.71 -3.68
N ILE A 19 12.96 -1.62 -2.96
CA ILE A 19 11.61 -1.64 -3.55
C ILE A 19 11.36 -0.39 -4.42
N ILE A 20 11.78 0.79 -3.97
CA ILE A 20 11.70 2.02 -4.79
C ILE A 20 12.58 1.91 -6.04
N ASN A 21 13.78 1.34 -5.93
CA ASN A 21 14.64 1.12 -7.08
C ASN A 21 14.01 0.14 -8.09
N PHE A 22 13.33 -0.90 -7.61
CA PHE A 22 12.56 -1.79 -8.47
C PHE A 22 11.50 -1.01 -9.25
N TYR A 23 10.72 -0.18 -8.58
CA TYR A 23 9.75 0.71 -9.24
C TYR A 23 10.41 1.57 -10.32
N ASN A 24 11.53 2.23 -10.00
CA ASN A 24 12.22 3.13 -10.93
C ASN A 24 12.80 2.40 -12.16
N ASN A 25 13.11 1.12 -12.03
CA ASN A 25 13.58 0.28 -13.15
C ASN A 25 12.42 -0.22 -14.06
N HIS A 26 11.15 0.00 -13.66
CA HIS A 26 9.97 -0.47 -14.37
C HIS A 26 8.99 0.66 -14.74
N LEU A 27 9.51 1.89 -14.92
CA LEU A 27 8.68 3.07 -15.19
C LEU A 27 7.80 2.94 -16.44
N THR A 28 8.25 2.20 -17.45
CA THR A 28 7.47 1.95 -18.68
C THR A 28 6.24 1.07 -18.46
N GLU A 29 6.16 0.39 -17.33
CA GLU A 29 5.07 -0.51 -16.93
C GLU A 29 4.10 0.15 -15.96
N THR A 30 4.36 1.41 -15.59
CA THR A 30 3.47 2.18 -14.72
C THR A 30 2.31 2.78 -15.51
N PHE A 31 1.18 2.98 -14.83
CA PHE A 31 0.04 3.70 -15.38
C PHE A 31 -0.47 4.76 -14.38
N VAL A 32 -1.14 5.78 -14.92
CA VAL A 32 -1.81 6.81 -14.10
C VAL A 32 -3.16 6.27 -13.64
N TYR A 33 -3.36 6.21 -12.33
CA TYR A 33 -4.63 5.85 -11.74
C TYR A 33 -5.37 7.11 -11.30
N GLY A 34 -6.57 7.31 -11.84
CA GLY A 34 -7.40 8.46 -11.51
C GLY A 34 -7.01 9.77 -12.23
N SER A 35 -7.98 10.52 -12.67
CA SER A 35 -7.76 11.77 -13.40
C SER A 35 -7.35 12.97 -12.52
N LYS A 36 -7.52 12.86 -11.20
CA LYS A 36 -7.28 13.97 -10.25
C LYS A 36 -6.04 13.79 -9.38
N ASP A 37 -5.57 12.56 -9.21
CA ASP A 37 -4.61 12.26 -8.13
C ASP A 37 -3.17 12.16 -8.61
N ASN A 38 -2.93 12.18 -9.93
CA ASN A 38 -1.61 11.98 -10.55
C ASN A 38 -0.84 10.78 -9.97
N GLN A 39 -1.57 9.78 -9.45
CA GLN A 39 -1.00 8.57 -8.89
C GLN A 39 -0.40 7.73 -10.01
N LEU A 40 0.88 7.38 -9.88
CA LEU A 40 1.58 6.47 -10.77
C LEU A 40 1.71 5.10 -10.11
N THR A 41 1.11 4.10 -10.71
CA THR A 41 1.00 2.75 -10.14
C THR A 41 1.77 1.73 -10.97
N LEU A 42 2.57 0.91 -10.31
CA LEU A 42 3.20 -0.27 -10.87
C LEU A 42 2.46 -1.52 -10.36
N PRO A 43 1.69 -2.22 -11.22
CA PRO A 43 0.86 -3.36 -10.81
C PRO A 43 1.71 -4.63 -10.71
N LEU A 44 2.05 -5.06 -9.50
CA LEU A 44 2.94 -6.21 -9.27
C LEU A 44 2.26 -7.57 -9.48
N ASN A 45 0.96 -7.67 -9.23
CA ASN A 45 0.21 -8.92 -9.43
C ASN A 45 0.11 -9.33 -10.90
N ILE A 46 0.21 -8.39 -11.81
CA ILE A 46 0.24 -8.63 -13.27
C ILE A 46 1.68 -8.92 -13.72
N LEU A 47 2.68 -8.32 -13.07
CA LEU A 47 4.09 -8.45 -13.39
C LEU A 47 4.70 -9.65 -12.68
N ASN A 48 4.70 -10.82 -13.31
CA ASN A 48 5.24 -12.02 -12.69
C ASN A 48 6.73 -11.93 -12.32
N HIS A 49 7.48 -11.02 -12.93
CA HIS A 49 8.92 -10.87 -12.66
C HIS A 49 9.24 -10.27 -11.29
N TYR A 50 8.30 -9.62 -10.58
CA TYR A 50 8.55 -9.19 -9.20
C TYR A 50 8.90 -10.36 -8.28
N LYS A 51 8.46 -11.58 -8.62
CA LYS A 51 8.75 -12.80 -7.87
C LYS A 51 10.23 -13.17 -7.87
N ASN A 52 11.00 -12.61 -8.79
CA ASN A 52 12.46 -12.78 -8.83
C ASN A 52 13.19 -11.80 -7.89
N GLU A 53 12.46 -10.82 -7.34
CA GLU A 53 12.98 -9.87 -6.36
C GLU A 53 12.75 -10.39 -4.94
N GLN A 54 13.77 -10.95 -4.31
CA GLN A 54 13.67 -11.59 -3.00
C GLN A 54 13.02 -10.70 -1.95
N ILE A 55 13.40 -9.42 -1.93
CA ILE A 55 12.86 -8.48 -0.93
C ILE A 55 11.36 -8.23 -1.09
N LEU A 56 10.84 -8.17 -2.33
CA LEU A 56 9.42 -8.03 -2.59
C LEU A 56 8.68 -9.30 -2.16
N ASN A 57 9.18 -10.47 -2.53
CA ASN A 57 8.61 -11.74 -2.12
C ASN A 57 8.53 -11.88 -0.61
N ASP A 58 9.64 -11.63 0.09
CA ASP A 58 9.69 -11.74 1.57
C ASP A 58 8.71 -10.77 2.25
N SER A 59 8.61 -9.53 1.72
CA SER A 59 7.68 -8.54 2.26
C SER A 59 6.22 -8.95 2.02
N VAL A 60 5.90 -9.42 0.83
CA VAL A 60 4.55 -9.87 0.47
C VAL A 60 4.14 -11.10 1.27
N ASP A 61 5.02 -12.09 1.42
CA ASP A 61 4.76 -13.29 2.22
C ASP A 61 4.49 -12.97 3.70
N LYS A 62 5.23 -12.00 4.26
CA LYS A 62 4.97 -11.51 5.62
C LYS A 62 3.60 -10.84 5.74
N ILE A 63 3.22 -9.96 4.78
CA ILE A 63 1.91 -9.31 4.77
C ILE A 63 0.80 -10.38 4.70
N ILE A 64 0.93 -11.34 3.78
CA ILE A 64 -0.03 -12.44 3.63
C ILE A 64 -0.19 -13.22 4.96
N LYS A 65 0.92 -13.53 5.62
CA LYS A 65 0.90 -14.25 6.90
C LYS A 65 0.17 -13.45 7.97
N ILE A 66 0.40 -12.15 8.07
CA ILE A 66 -0.28 -11.28 9.05
C ILE A 66 -1.78 -11.22 8.73
N CYS A 67 -2.15 -10.99 7.47
CA CYS A 67 -3.55 -10.93 7.04
C CYS A 67 -4.30 -12.24 7.32
N LYS A 68 -3.67 -13.40 7.08
CA LYS A 68 -4.23 -14.71 7.43
C LYS A 68 -4.36 -14.94 8.93
N GLY A 69 -3.57 -14.27 9.74
CA GLY A 69 -3.74 -14.27 11.20
C GLY A 69 -5.05 -13.60 11.64
N PHE A 70 -5.54 -12.62 10.89
CA PHE A 70 -6.83 -11.96 11.14
C PHE A 70 -8.00 -12.67 10.46
N ILE A 71 -7.80 -13.08 9.21
CA ILE A 71 -8.81 -13.73 8.36
C ILE A 71 -8.14 -14.94 7.70
N SER A 72 -8.41 -16.13 8.21
CA SER A 72 -7.67 -17.36 7.85
C SER A 72 -7.73 -17.70 6.35
N ASP A 73 -8.81 -17.33 5.68
CA ASP A 73 -9.04 -17.53 4.25
C ASP A 73 -8.76 -16.28 3.40
N ALA A 74 -8.08 -15.26 3.96
CA ALA A 74 -7.66 -14.10 3.22
C ALA A 74 -6.70 -14.49 2.08
N LYS A 75 -6.98 -13.96 0.90
CA LYS A 75 -6.19 -14.18 -0.32
C LYS A 75 -5.79 -12.84 -0.89
N LEU A 76 -4.52 -12.69 -1.24
CA LEU A 76 -4.02 -11.51 -1.93
C LEU A 76 -4.70 -11.42 -3.32
N ASP A 77 -5.37 -10.32 -3.59
CA ASP A 77 -6.06 -10.02 -4.85
C ASP A 77 -5.27 -9.04 -5.69
N ASN A 78 -4.88 -7.91 -5.10
CA ASN A 78 -4.10 -6.88 -5.80
C ASN A 78 -2.85 -6.47 -5.00
N LEU A 79 -1.78 -6.17 -5.72
CA LEU A 79 -0.50 -5.73 -5.17
C LEU A 79 0.12 -4.68 -6.09
N GLU A 80 0.48 -3.53 -5.54
CA GLU A 80 0.97 -2.40 -6.31
C GLU A 80 2.08 -1.64 -5.57
N ILE A 81 3.06 -1.12 -6.32
CA ILE A 81 3.87 0.00 -5.82
C ILE A 81 3.24 1.29 -6.36
N VAL A 82 2.91 2.18 -5.44
CA VAL A 82 2.21 3.43 -5.73
C VAL A 82 3.14 4.61 -5.47
N LYS A 83 3.32 5.45 -6.48
CA LYS A 83 3.99 6.74 -6.38
C LYS A 83 2.94 7.86 -6.42
N ARG A 84 2.99 8.77 -5.46
CA ARG A 84 2.20 10.00 -5.44
C ARG A 84 3.14 11.20 -5.44
N PRO A 85 3.08 12.05 -6.50
CA PRO A 85 3.89 13.25 -6.56
C PRO A 85 3.40 14.33 -5.59
N PRO A 86 4.20 15.39 -5.34
CA PRO A 86 3.76 16.56 -4.60
C PRO A 86 2.47 17.17 -5.16
N ASN A 87 1.65 17.74 -4.29
CA ASN A 87 0.32 18.32 -4.54
C ASN A 87 -0.74 17.30 -4.96
N SER A 88 -0.48 16.00 -4.79
CA SER A 88 -1.49 14.95 -4.95
C SER A 88 -2.12 14.59 -3.60
N SER A 89 -3.38 14.20 -3.66
CA SER A 89 -4.17 13.72 -2.52
C SER A 89 -5.18 12.69 -3.01
N MET A 90 -5.88 12.05 -2.12
CA MET A 90 -7.02 11.19 -2.43
C MET A 90 -8.11 11.43 -1.42
N ASP A 91 -9.32 11.71 -1.90
CA ASP A 91 -10.48 11.94 -1.06
C ASP A 91 -10.88 10.70 -0.25
N TYR A 92 -11.67 10.90 0.82
CA TYR A 92 -12.21 9.81 1.61
C TYR A 92 -13.04 8.84 0.77
N HIS A 93 -12.65 7.58 0.78
CA HIS A 93 -13.26 6.51 0.01
C HIS A 93 -13.25 5.19 0.79
N ILE A 94 -13.94 4.22 0.24
CA ILE A 94 -13.86 2.80 0.56
C ILE A 94 -13.35 2.11 -0.71
N ASP A 95 -12.33 1.27 -0.62
CA ASP A 95 -11.68 0.67 -1.80
C ASP A 95 -12.63 -0.22 -2.60
N SER A 96 -13.47 -0.98 -1.93
CA SER A 96 -14.43 -1.86 -2.61
C SER A 96 -15.70 -2.06 -1.82
N VAL A 97 -16.80 -2.12 -2.56
CA VAL A 97 -18.13 -2.50 -2.04
C VAL A 97 -18.38 -4.02 -2.13
N THR A 98 -17.55 -4.80 -2.84
CA THR A 98 -17.93 -6.13 -3.30
C THR A 98 -16.94 -7.26 -2.99
N GLY A 99 -16.06 -7.13 -2.00
CA GLY A 99 -15.25 -8.31 -1.67
C GLY A 99 -13.94 -8.10 -0.96
N ASP A 100 -13.30 -6.95 -1.10
CA ASP A 100 -12.07 -6.68 -0.39
C ASP A 100 -12.34 -6.59 1.12
N VAL A 101 -11.59 -7.32 1.89
CA VAL A 101 -11.78 -7.38 3.33
C VAL A 101 -10.68 -6.70 4.11
N LEU A 102 -9.45 -6.68 3.57
CA LEU A 102 -8.29 -6.01 4.15
C LEU A 102 -7.52 -5.24 3.09
N ALA A 103 -7.02 -4.07 3.48
CA ALA A 103 -5.97 -3.36 2.77
C ALA A 103 -4.70 -3.30 3.63
N GLY A 104 -3.54 -3.42 2.99
CA GLY A 104 -2.24 -3.25 3.61
C GLY A 104 -1.43 -2.18 2.89
N ILE A 105 -0.80 -1.28 3.63
CA ILE A 105 0.07 -0.22 3.10
C ILE A 105 1.39 -0.25 3.85
N VAL A 106 2.51 -0.39 3.11
CA VAL A 106 3.85 -0.18 3.64
C VAL A 106 4.37 1.15 3.12
N TYR A 107 4.73 2.08 4.01
CA TYR A 107 5.41 3.32 3.62
C TYR A 107 6.87 3.01 3.25
N LEU A 108 7.26 3.34 2.03
CA LEU A 108 8.61 3.07 1.52
C LEU A 108 9.58 4.23 1.73
N ASN A 109 9.05 5.44 1.98
CA ASN A 109 9.84 6.63 2.35
C ASN A 109 9.03 7.55 3.24
N ASP A 110 9.70 8.52 3.86
CA ASP A 110 9.11 9.55 4.72
C ASP A 110 9.83 10.92 4.59
N ASP A 111 10.60 11.10 3.51
CA ASP A 111 11.33 12.32 3.19
C ASP A 111 10.47 13.40 2.48
N TYR A 112 9.18 13.41 2.79
CA TYR A 112 8.17 14.37 2.35
C TYR A 112 7.33 14.83 3.54
N SER A 113 6.48 15.82 3.37
CA SER A 113 5.51 16.25 4.39
C SER A 113 4.08 16.01 3.94
N GLY A 114 3.15 15.89 4.88
CA GLY A 114 1.79 15.45 4.57
C GLY A 114 1.77 13.97 4.16
N GLY A 115 0.89 13.60 3.24
CA GLY A 115 0.79 12.25 2.69
C GLY A 115 0.42 11.15 3.71
N SER A 116 -0.09 11.53 4.88
CA SER A 116 -0.61 10.58 5.87
C SER A 116 -1.83 9.83 5.33
N THR A 117 -2.03 8.61 5.80
CA THR A 117 -3.29 7.91 5.59
C THR A 117 -4.28 8.36 6.64
N GLY A 118 -5.28 9.14 6.20
CA GLY A 118 -6.34 9.67 7.06
C GLY A 118 -7.50 8.68 7.19
N PHE A 119 -8.02 8.56 8.39
CA PHE A 119 -9.26 7.89 8.73
C PHE A 119 -10.21 8.91 9.36
N GLU A 120 -11.49 8.62 9.49
CA GLU A 120 -12.48 9.62 9.96
C GLU A 120 -12.15 10.26 11.33
N SER A 121 -11.48 9.53 12.23
CA SER A 121 -11.19 9.98 13.59
C SER A 121 -9.71 10.07 13.94
N PHE A 122 -8.81 9.65 13.06
CA PHE A 122 -7.37 9.68 13.28
C PHE A 122 -6.63 9.64 11.94
N GLN A 123 -5.32 9.78 11.97
CA GLN A 123 -4.45 9.57 10.81
C GLN A 123 -3.20 8.80 11.21
N VAL A 124 -2.61 8.11 10.23
CA VAL A 124 -1.33 7.42 10.35
C VAL A 124 -0.29 8.18 9.57
N GLU A 125 0.69 8.72 10.28
CA GLU A 125 1.80 9.46 9.68
C GLU A 125 2.75 8.52 8.94
N PRO A 126 3.31 8.98 7.81
CA PRO A 126 4.36 8.26 7.11
C PRO A 126 5.57 8.02 8.03
N LYS A 127 6.09 6.82 7.98
CA LYS A 127 7.38 6.42 8.54
C LYS A 127 7.94 5.31 7.68
N VAL A 128 9.18 5.47 7.22
CA VAL A 128 9.83 4.45 6.38
C VAL A 128 9.76 3.08 7.05
N GLY A 129 9.31 2.07 6.31
CA GLY A 129 9.14 0.69 6.80
C GLY A 129 7.90 0.43 7.64
N ARG A 130 7.03 1.41 7.89
CA ARG A 130 5.77 1.23 8.62
C ARG A 130 4.75 0.51 7.77
N LEU A 131 4.17 -0.56 8.33
CA LEU A 131 3.02 -1.26 7.79
C LEU A 131 1.75 -0.86 8.53
N ILE A 132 0.67 -0.60 7.79
CA ILE A 132 -0.69 -0.56 8.32
C ILE A 132 -1.55 -1.59 7.59
N ILE A 133 -2.41 -2.31 8.33
CA ILE A 133 -3.43 -3.21 7.76
C ILE A 133 -4.77 -2.81 8.38
N PHE A 134 -5.80 -2.68 7.56
CA PHE A 134 -7.13 -2.30 8.02
C PHE A 134 -8.24 -2.97 7.21
N SER A 135 -9.42 -3.07 7.83
CA SER A 135 -10.63 -3.52 7.12
C SER A 135 -11.10 -2.43 6.17
N ASN A 136 -10.81 -2.58 4.89
CA ASN A 136 -11.07 -1.56 3.86
C ASN A 136 -12.57 -1.35 3.56
N SER A 137 -13.41 -2.32 3.82
CA SER A 137 -14.87 -2.19 3.76
C SER A 137 -15.48 -1.45 4.97
N HIS A 138 -14.70 -1.26 6.03
CA HIS A 138 -15.16 -0.69 7.29
C HIS A 138 -14.58 0.70 7.57
N TYR A 139 -13.31 0.92 7.21
CA TYR A 139 -12.64 2.19 7.40
C TYR A 139 -12.62 3.00 6.11
N ARG A 140 -13.43 4.06 6.07
CA ARG A 140 -13.22 5.11 5.06
C ARG A 140 -11.88 5.76 5.31
N HIS A 141 -11.10 5.90 4.27
CA HIS A 141 -9.75 6.43 4.37
C HIS A 141 -9.42 7.36 3.19
N CYS A 142 -8.40 8.16 3.38
CA CYS A 142 -7.93 9.13 2.38
C CYS A 142 -6.40 9.16 2.36
N VAL A 143 -5.83 9.84 1.38
CA VAL A 143 -4.43 10.27 1.40
C VAL A 143 -4.42 11.79 1.50
N ASN A 144 -3.88 12.32 2.60
CA ASN A 144 -3.70 13.75 2.77
C ASN A 144 -2.66 14.28 1.77
N GLU A 145 -2.76 15.57 1.43
CA GLU A 145 -1.90 16.19 0.42
C GLU A 145 -0.41 15.91 0.67
N VAL A 146 0.27 15.41 -0.35
CA VAL A 146 1.72 15.17 -0.35
C VAL A 146 2.43 16.47 -0.68
N LYS A 147 3.51 16.81 0.05
CA LYS A 147 4.30 18.04 -0.13
C LYS A 147 5.79 17.73 -0.15
N GLY A 148 6.53 18.45 -0.99
CA GLY A 148 7.98 18.30 -1.11
C GLY A 148 8.37 17.21 -2.10
N ASN A 149 8.67 16.02 -1.64
CA ASN A 149 9.09 14.89 -2.47
C ASN A 149 7.96 13.91 -2.77
N ASP A 150 8.21 12.95 -3.65
CA ASP A 150 7.29 11.88 -3.98
C ASP A 150 7.06 10.94 -2.78
N ARG A 151 5.82 10.51 -2.59
CA ARG A 151 5.44 9.48 -1.63
C ARG A 151 5.37 8.12 -2.32
N TYR A 152 6.08 7.12 -1.79
CA TYR A 152 6.04 5.75 -2.27
C TYR A 152 5.42 4.81 -1.23
N THR A 153 4.55 3.92 -1.68
CA THR A 153 3.98 2.84 -0.85
C THR A 153 3.93 1.52 -1.61
N LEU A 154 4.10 0.42 -0.88
CA LEU A 154 3.70 -0.91 -1.32
C LEU A 154 2.29 -1.15 -0.78
N SER A 155 1.32 -1.27 -1.67
CA SER A 155 -0.11 -1.39 -1.34
C SER A 155 -0.64 -2.75 -1.76
N SER A 156 -1.45 -3.36 -0.92
CA SER A 156 -1.99 -4.71 -1.10
C SER A 156 -3.45 -4.77 -0.69
N TRP A 157 -4.25 -5.54 -1.44
CA TRP A 157 -5.67 -5.76 -1.16
C TRP A 157 -5.94 -7.26 -1.08
N PHE A 158 -6.77 -7.62 -0.13
CA PHE A 158 -7.11 -9.01 0.16
C PHE A 158 -8.61 -9.21 0.07
N VAL A 159 -8.98 -10.32 -0.55
CA VAL A 159 -10.36 -10.79 -0.63
C VAL A 159 -10.53 -12.02 0.24
N LYS A 160 -11.78 -12.27 0.64
CA LYS A 160 -12.17 -13.53 1.23
C LYS A 160 -12.57 -14.49 0.12
N ASN A 161 -12.10 -15.74 0.17
CA ASN A 161 -12.58 -16.73 -0.76
C ASN A 161 -14.12 -16.81 -0.68
N PRO A 162 -14.84 -16.73 -1.80
CA PRO A 162 -16.27 -17.02 -1.77
C PRO A 162 -16.44 -18.47 -1.29
N VAL A 163 -17.30 -18.63 -0.29
CA VAL A 163 -17.71 -19.96 0.22
C VAL A 163 -18.50 -20.67 -0.84
#